data_c2ee88672e0200955cffa8f0f4c73fd9
#
_entry.id   c2ee88672e0200955cffa8f0f4c73fd9
#
_cell.length_a   1.000
_cell.length_b   1.000
_cell.length_c   1.000
_cell.angle_alpha   90.00
_cell.angle_beta   90.00
_cell.angle_gamma   90.00
#
_symmetry.space_group_name_H-M   'P 1'
#
loop_
_entity.id
_entity.type
_entity.pdbx_description
1 polymer ?
#
loop_
_entity_poly.entity_id
_entity_poly.type
_entity_poly.pdbx_seq_one_letter_code
_entity_poly.pdbx_strand_id
1 'polypeptide(L)'
;MAHIFGMLLSGALGISILGLWISAASVYIDPRFFKWIGVVGLAFPVFLFGTLFLWIIGLLFVPRKTWLLGLIGLGVCAQHIYTYCPIHPFIDNETTTATANQIKVVSYNTFFFGRGMEQQDELVRYLIDQHADIICFQEGEANPDNLKKIESRFAPTPTHYISYEGTQEEVVGIISAYPILEQKLIIAYPGNAIYGYRLQHPRGELI
;
A
#
# COMPACT_ATOMS: atom_id res chain seq x y z
N MET A 1 -36.77 -8.94 29.41
CA MET A 1 -36.23 -9.06 28.06
C MET A 1 -35.20 -7.95 27.72
N ALA A 2 -35.51 -6.67 27.94
CA ALA A 2 -34.56 -5.56 27.65
C ALA A 2 -33.20 -5.65 28.38
N HIS A 3 -33.22 -6.10 29.66
CA HIS A 3 -31.98 -6.24 30.43
C HIS A 3 -31.06 -7.33 29.87
N ILE A 4 -31.63 -8.51 29.49
CA ILE A 4 -30.85 -9.60 28.88
C ILE A 4 -30.29 -9.18 27.55
N PHE A 5 -31.06 -8.49 26.70
CA PHE A 5 -30.60 -7.97 25.42
C PHE A 5 -29.42 -6.97 25.61
N GLY A 6 -29.54 -6.06 26.59
CA GLY A 6 -28.45 -5.13 26.91
C GLY A 6 -27.17 -5.82 27.37
N MET A 7 -27.27 -6.87 28.18
CA MET A 7 -26.14 -7.70 28.61
C MET A 7 -25.45 -8.39 27.42
N LEU A 8 -26.22 -9.01 26.55
CA LEU A 8 -25.68 -9.69 25.37
C LEU A 8 -25.00 -8.72 24.42
N LEU A 9 -25.60 -7.56 24.18
CA LEU A 9 -25.04 -6.53 23.33
C LEU A 9 -23.72 -5.97 23.90
N SER A 10 -23.68 -5.73 25.22
CA SER A 10 -22.45 -5.25 25.88
C SER A 10 -21.34 -6.31 25.85
N GLY A 11 -21.69 -7.59 26.00
CA GLY A 11 -20.75 -8.70 25.86
C GLY A 11 -20.19 -8.82 24.45
N ALA A 12 -21.06 -8.74 23.43
CA ALA A 12 -20.66 -8.78 22.04
C ALA A 12 -19.74 -7.59 21.67
N LEU A 13 -20.05 -6.38 22.15
CA LEU A 13 -19.21 -5.21 21.99
C LEU A 13 -17.84 -5.41 22.64
N GLY A 14 -17.79 -5.94 23.86
CA GLY A 14 -16.52 -6.23 24.55
C GLY A 14 -15.65 -7.23 23.80
N ILE A 15 -16.24 -8.31 23.26
CA ILE A 15 -15.53 -9.30 22.44
C ILE A 15 -15.00 -8.65 21.14
N SER A 16 -15.83 -7.82 20.50
CA SER A 16 -15.41 -7.11 19.27
C SER A 16 -14.27 -6.14 19.53
N ILE A 17 -14.28 -5.39 20.63
CA ILE A 17 -13.19 -4.50 21.05
C ILE A 17 -11.91 -5.30 21.32
N LEU A 18 -12.01 -6.43 22.02
CA LEU A 18 -10.86 -7.29 22.27
C LEU A 18 -10.25 -7.80 20.95
N GLY A 19 -11.09 -8.26 20.02
CA GLY A 19 -10.65 -8.65 18.68
C GLY A 19 -9.98 -7.51 17.91
N LEU A 20 -10.52 -6.29 18.00
CA LEU A 20 -9.95 -5.09 17.40
C LEU A 20 -8.56 -4.80 17.97
N TRP A 21 -8.38 -4.87 19.29
CA TRP A 21 -7.09 -4.63 19.93
C TRP A 21 -6.06 -5.71 19.61
N ILE A 22 -6.45 -6.97 19.58
CA ILE A 22 -5.56 -8.07 19.17
C ILE A 22 -5.12 -7.90 17.73
N SER A 23 -6.05 -7.55 16.83
CA SER A 23 -5.72 -7.30 15.42
C SER A 23 -4.80 -6.08 15.24
N ALA A 24 -5.05 -5.00 15.97
CA ALA A 24 -4.18 -3.83 15.97
C ALA A 24 -2.78 -4.16 16.52
N ALA A 25 -2.69 -4.96 17.59
CA ALA A 25 -1.42 -5.37 18.18
C ALA A 25 -0.59 -6.29 17.28
N SER A 26 -1.18 -6.89 16.26
CA SER A 26 -0.52 -7.83 15.35
C SER A 26 0.72 -7.24 14.66
N VAL A 27 0.75 -5.94 14.38
CA VAL A 27 1.86 -5.24 13.72
C VAL A 27 3.13 -5.19 14.57
N TYR A 28 3.01 -5.40 15.88
CA TYR A 28 4.14 -5.40 16.82
C TYR A 28 4.70 -6.80 17.08
N ILE A 29 4.10 -7.84 16.52
CA ILE A 29 4.48 -9.24 16.76
C ILE A 29 5.25 -9.75 15.55
N ASP A 30 6.49 -10.20 15.76
CA ASP A 30 7.31 -10.77 14.71
C ASP A 30 6.69 -12.08 14.19
N PRO A 31 6.42 -12.21 12.86
CA PRO A 31 5.88 -13.43 12.25
C PRO A 31 6.72 -14.70 12.50
N ARG A 32 7.99 -14.56 12.85
CA ARG A 32 8.87 -15.69 13.21
C ARG A 32 8.43 -16.39 14.50
N PHE A 33 7.81 -15.64 15.43
CA PHE A 33 7.26 -16.23 16.66
C PHE A 33 5.86 -16.80 16.45
N PHE A 34 5.05 -16.17 15.61
CA PHE A 34 3.69 -16.62 15.32
C PHE A 34 3.32 -16.35 13.87
N LYS A 35 3.50 -17.36 13.02
CA LYS A 35 3.31 -17.24 11.56
C LYS A 35 1.90 -16.81 11.12
N TRP A 36 0.89 -17.04 11.96
CA TRP A 36 -0.49 -16.66 11.66
C TRP A 36 -0.84 -15.21 12.04
N ILE A 37 0.11 -14.47 12.61
CA ILE A 37 -0.15 -13.10 13.08
C ILE A 37 -0.60 -12.17 11.96
N GLY A 38 -0.11 -12.36 10.74
CA GLY A 38 -0.58 -11.60 9.58
C GLY A 38 -2.07 -11.79 9.29
N VAL A 39 -2.57 -13.02 9.43
CA VAL A 39 -4.00 -13.30 9.27
C VAL A 39 -4.83 -12.62 10.36
N VAL A 40 -4.32 -12.58 11.60
CA VAL A 40 -4.96 -11.85 12.71
C VAL A 40 -5.03 -10.35 12.38
N GLY A 41 -3.96 -9.76 11.81
CA GLY A 41 -3.94 -8.37 11.36
C GLY A 41 -4.98 -8.08 10.27
N LEU A 42 -5.17 -8.99 9.32
CA LEU A 42 -6.18 -8.87 8.27
C LEU A 42 -7.61 -8.83 8.81
N ALA A 43 -7.87 -9.33 10.02
CA ALA A 43 -9.18 -9.25 10.65
C ALA A 43 -9.50 -7.85 11.24
N PHE A 44 -8.54 -6.91 11.26
CA PHE A 44 -8.73 -5.56 11.80
C PHE A 44 -9.98 -4.84 11.26
N PRO A 45 -10.21 -4.75 9.93
CA PRO A 45 -11.41 -4.08 9.42
C PRO A 45 -12.71 -4.77 9.86
N VAL A 46 -12.72 -6.09 9.97
CA VAL A 46 -13.92 -6.84 10.43
C VAL A 46 -14.26 -6.43 11.86
N PHE A 47 -13.28 -6.43 12.77
CA PHE A 47 -13.50 -6.01 14.15
C PHE A 47 -13.76 -4.50 14.27
N LEU A 48 -13.17 -3.66 13.44
CA LEU A 48 -13.44 -2.23 13.41
C LEU A 48 -14.90 -1.95 13.07
N PHE A 49 -15.39 -2.46 11.95
CA PHE A 49 -16.78 -2.26 11.55
C PHE A 49 -17.77 -2.94 12.48
N GLY A 50 -17.44 -4.14 13.00
CA GLY A 50 -18.22 -4.83 14.03
C GLY A 50 -18.34 -4.01 15.32
N THR A 51 -17.23 -3.43 15.78
CA THR A 51 -17.20 -2.57 16.98
C THR A 51 -18.03 -1.30 16.76
N LEU A 52 -17.86 -0.62 15.63
CA LEU A 52 -18.65 0.57 15.29
C LEU A 52 -20.13 0.27 15.24
N PHE A 53 -20.52 -0.82 14.58
CA PHE A 53 -21.91 -1.23 14.47
C PHE A 53 -22.54 -1.55 15.83
N LEU A 54 -21.89 -2.39 16.63
CA LEU A 54 -22.35 -2.74 17.97
C LEU A 54 -22.39 -1.55 18.92
N TRP A 55 -21.43 -0.62 18.78
CA TRP A 55 -21.38 0.58 19.57
C TRP A 55 -22.54 1.52 19.22
N ILE A 56 -22.84 1.75 17.94
CA ILE A 56 -23.99 2.57 17.50
C ILE A 56 -25.29 1.97 18.01
N ILE A 57 -25.49 0.65 17.88
CA ILE A 57 -26.67 -0.02 18.45
C ILE A 57 -26.71 0.14 19.97
N GLY A 58 -25.56 -0.01 20.64
CA GLY A 58 -25.44 0.18 22.09
C GLY A 58 -25.88 1.57 22.56
N LEU A 59 -25.59 2.63 21.79
CA LEU A 59 -26.04 3.97 22.09
C LEU A 59 -27.57 4.11 22.15
N LEU A 60 -28.28 3.31 21.36
CA LEU A 60 -29.75 3.35 21.26
C LEU A 60 -30.45 2.53 22.34
N PHE A 61 -29.86 1.44 22.81
CA PHE A 61 -30.55 0.41 23.60
C PHE A 61 -29.95 0.13 24.98
N VAL A 62 -28.76 0.69 25.29
CA VAL A 62 -28.02 0.34 26.52
C VAL A 62 -27.65 1.59 27.33
N PRO A 63 -27.57 1.48 28.69
CA PRO A 63 -27.23 2.61 29.55
C PRO A 63 -25.88 3.25 29.25
N ARG A 64 -25.74 4.54 29.64
CA ARG A 64 -24.57 5.42 29.35
C ARG A 64 -23.17 4.82 29.51
N LYS A 65 -22.98 3.77 30.32
CA LYS A 65 -21.65 3.17 30.53
C LYS A 65 -21.10 2.41 29.30
N THR A 66 -21.97 1.92 28.42
CA THR A 66 -21.57 1.11 27.25
C THR A 66 -20.99 1.96 26.13
N TRP A 67 -21.43 3.23 25.99
CA TRP A 67 -20.85 4.11 24.99
C TRP A 67 -19.40 4.51 25.31
N LEU A 68 -19.07 4.66 26.63
CA LEU A 68 -17.68 4.89 27.06
C LEU A 68 -16.76 3.73 26.68
N LEU A 69 -17.24 2.49 26.82
CA LEU A 69 -16.47 1.30 26.44
C LEU A 69 -16.11 1.32 24.94
N GLY A 70 -17.10 1.61 24.08
CA GLY A 70 -16.86 1.72 22.64
C GLY A 70 -15.91 2.88 22.29
N LEU A 71 -16.08 4.04 22.93
CA LEU A 71 -15.20 5.20 22.72
C LEU A 71 -13.75 4.89 23.10
N ILE A 72 -13.54 4.25 24.26
CA ILE A 72 -12.20 3.84 24.71
C ILE A 72 -11.64 2.78 23.76
N GLY A 73 -12.45 1.78 23.37
CA GLY A 73 -12.04 0.72 22.46
C GLY A 73 -11.54 1.23 21.13
N LEU A 74 -12.26 2.17 20.51
CA LEU A 74 -11.89 2.82 19.27
C LEU A 74 -10.72 3.81 19.46
N GLY A 75 -10.72 4.56 20.56
CA GLY A 75 -9.68 5.55 20.86
C GLY A 75 -8.29 4.93 21.00
N VAL A 76 -8.17 3.77 21.62
CA VAL A 76 -6.90 3.02 21.72
C VAL A 76 -6.36 2.65 20.33
N CYS A 77 -7.23 2.40 19.36
CA CYS A 77 -6.87 2.05 17.99
C CYS A 77 -6.87 3.24 17.03
N ALA A 78 -7.00 4.48 17.52
CA ALA A 78 -7.17 5.67 16.66
C ALA A 78 -6.08 5.80 15.60
N GLN A 79 -4.82 5.54 15.95
CA GLN A 79 -3.71 5.59 15.00
C GLN A 79 -3.83 4.52 13.91
N HIS A 80 -4.21 3.28 14.27
CA HIS A 80 -4.42 2.19 13.32
C HIS A 80 -5.61 2.47 12.41
N ILE A 81 -6.70 3.03 12.98
CA ILE A 81 -7.88 3.46 12.22
C ILE A 81 -7.50 4.53 11.20
N TYR A 82 -6.73 5.54 11.62
CA TYR A 82 -6.25 6.59 10.72
C TYR A 82 -5.36 6.04 9.60
N THR A 83 -4.49 5.09 9.91
CA THR A 83 -3.64 4.45 8.90
C THR A 83 -4.45 3.61 7.91
N TYR A 84 -5.49 2.90 8.42
CA TYR A 84 -6.36 2.08 7.58
C TYR A 84 -7.33 2.91 6.73
N CYS A 85 -7.86 3.99 7.28
CA CYS A 85 -8.81 4.89 6.63
C CYS A 85 -8.37 6.34 6.85
N PRO A 86 -7.41 6.84 6.07
CA PRO A 86 -6.90 8.20 6.22
C PRO A 86 -7.97 9.19 5.75
N ILE A 87 -8.67 9.81 6.72
CA ILE A 87 -9.65 10.86 6.45
C ILE A 87 -8.93 12.20 6.53
N HIS A 88 -8.86 12.92 5.42
CA HIS A 88 -8.25 14.24 5.32
C HIS A 88 -9.34 15.29 4.99
N PRO A 89 -10.18 15.68 5.97
CA PRO A 89 -11.35 16.50 5.69
C PRO A 89 -11.02 17.96 5.30
N PHE A 90 -9.77 18.37 5.49
CA PHE A 90 -9.31 19.75 5.26
C PHE A 90 -8.12 19.86 4.30
N ILE A 91 -7.81 18.81 3.56
CA ILE A 91 -6.85 18.94 2.48
C ILE A 91 -7.60 19.56 1.32
N ASP A 92 -7.37 20.85 1.10
CA ASP A 92 -7.62 21.46 -0.19
C ASP A 92 -6.87 20.61 -1.22
N ASN A 93 -7.59 20.14 -2.24
CA ASN A 93 -6.99 19.62 -3.46
C ASN A 93 -6.31 20.80 -4.19
N GLU A 94 -5.38 21.47 -3.51
CA GLU A 94 -4.42 22.26 -4.24
C GLU A 94 -3.75 21.27 -5.18
N THR A 95 -4.16 21.34 -6.44
CA THR A 95 -3.36 20.86 -7.55
C THR A 95 -2.01 21.53 -7.33
N THR A 96 -1.12 20.79 -6.68
CA THR A 96 0.25 21.26 -6.45
C THR A 96 0.80 21.47 -7.85
N THR A 97 0.77 22.71 -8.33
CA THR A 97 1.41 23.06 -9.58
C THR A 97 2.85 22.63 -9.42
N ALA A 98 3.25 21.64 -10.22
CA ALA A 98 4.58 21.04 -10.12
C ALA A 98 5.59 22.17 -10.11
N THR A 99 6.17 22.44 -8.95
CA THR A 99 7.25 23.41 -8.85
C THR A 99 8.47 22.77 -9.50
N ALA A 100 9.32 23.58 -10.14
CA ALA A 100 10.56 23.14 -10.82
C ALA A 100 11.51 22.31 -9.90
N ASN A 101 11.14 22.07 -8.66
CA ASN A 101 11.89 21.37 -7.63
C ASN A 101 11.29 20.02 -7.22
N GLN A 102 10.17 19.60 -7.80
CA GLN A 102 9.52 18.35 -7.46
C GLN A 102 9.95 17.24 -8.42
N ILE A 103 10.11 16.03 -7.89
CA ILE A 103 10.35 14.81 -8.65
C ILE A 103 9.08 13.98 -8.56
N LYS A 104 8.49 13.65 -9.70
CA LYS A 104 7.32 12.79 -9.77
C LYS A 104 7.75 11.34 -9.83
N VAL A 105 7.43 10.59 -8.78
CA VAL A 105 7.70 9.16 -8.70
C VAL A 105 6.39 8.39 -8.79
N VAL A 106 6.37 7.37 -9.65
CA VAL A 106 5.25 6.42 -9.77
C VAL A 106 5.75 5.05 -9.35
N SER A 107 5.00 4.35 -8.49
CA SER A 107 5.21 2.94 -8.18
C SER A 107 4.03 2.14 -8.72
N TYR A 108 4.29 1.10 -9.49
CA TYR A 108 3.25 0.36 -10.19
C TYR A 108 3.60 -1.14 -10.30
N ASN A 109 2.68 -2.00 -9.85
CA ASN A 109 2.73 -3.42 -10.17
C ASN A 109 2.22 -3.61 -11.59
N THR A 110 3.09 -4.02 -12.51
CA THR A 110 2.79 -4.04 -13.95
C THR A 110 2.14 -5.34 -14.41
N PHE A 111 2.07 -6.35 -13.56
CA PHE A 111 1.57 -7.67 -13.94
C PHE A 111 2.16 -8.14 -15.29
N PHE A 112 3.50 -8.24 -15.35
CA PHE A 112 4.27 -8.57 -16.55
C PHE A 112 4.03 -7.62 -17.74
N PHE A 113 3.79 -6.35 -17.44
CA PHE A 113 3.34 -5.33 -18.39
C PHE A 113 2.12 -5.78 -19.20
N GLY A 114 1.20 -6.51 -18.56
CA GLY A 114 -0.01 -7.00 -19.20
C GLY A 114 0.26 -8.07 -20.27
N ARG A 115 1.34 -8.85 -20.15
CA ARG A 115 1.69 -9.90 -21.12
C ARG A 115 0.50 -10.80 -21.42
N GLY A 116 0.17 -10.94 -22.72
CA GLY A 116 -0.95 -11.73 -23.19
C GLY A 116 -2.33 -11.08 -23.00
N MET A 117 -2.39 -9.86 -22.53
CA MET A 117 -3.61 -9.06 -22.46
C MET A 117 -3.70 -8.11 -23.66
N GLU A 118 -4.91 -7.85 -24.15
CA GLU A 118 -5.13 -6.82 -25.18
C GLU A 118 -4.75 -5.42 -24.69
N GLN A 119 -4.73 -5.22 -23.36
CA GLN A 119 -4.46 -3.97 -22.69
C GLN A 119 -2.96 -3.66 -22.49
N GLN A 120 -2.05 -4.48 -22.97
CA GLN A 120 -0.60 -4.21 -22.80
C GLN A 120 -0.22 -2.82 -23.33
N ASP A 121 -0.74 -2.46 -24.47
CA ASP A 121 -0.49 -1.17 -25.10
C ASP A 121 -1.08 0.00 -24.32
N GLU A 122 -2.24 -0.20 -23.72
CA GLU A 122 -2.91 0.79 -22.86
C GLU A 122 -2.14 1.02 -21.56
N LEU A 123 -1.63 -0.05 -20.93
CA LEU A 123 -0.82 0.06 -19.72
C LEU A 123 0.46 0.86 -19.97
N VAL A 124 1.21 0.51 -21.03
CA VAL A 124 2.45 1.24 -21.37
C VAL A 124 2.14 2.70 -21.68
N ARG A 125 1.09 2.99 -22.44
CA ARG A 125 0.64 4.36 -22.70
C ARG A 125 0.26 5.09 -21.43
N TYR A 126 -0.51 4.46 -20.55
CA TYR A 126 -0.86 5.04 -19.25
C TYR A 126 0.37 5.44 -18.43
N LEU A 127 1.39 4.58 -18.36
CA LEU A 127 2.62 4.89 -17.64
C LEU A 127 3.39 6.05 -18.28
N ILE A 128 3.43 6.13 -19.61
CA ILE A 128 4.05 7.24 -20.35
C ILE A 128 3.28 8.55 -20.08
N ASP A 129 1.95 8.50 -20.13
CA ASP A 129 1.07 9.67 -19.92
C ASP A 129 1.13 10.21 -18.48
N GLN A 130 1.68 9.43 -17.55
CA GLN A 130 1.96 9.95 -16.21
C GLN A 130 3.02 11.06 -16.21
N HIS A 131 3.86 11.17 -17.24
CA HIS A 131 4.99 12.12 -17.27
C HIS A 131 5.82 12.06 -15.98
N ALA A 132 6.06 10.86 -15.47
CA ALA A 132 6.84 10.67 -14.26
C ALA A 132 8.34 10.78 -14.55
N ASP A 133 9.07 11.36 -13.60
CA ASP A 133 10.54 11.38 -13.66
C ASP A 133 11.12 10.01 -13.36
N ILE A 134 10.44 9.24 -12.50
CA ILE A 134 10.84 7.89 -12.07
C ILE A 134 9.62 7.00 -11.99
N ILE A 135 9.68 5.83 -12.60
CA ILE A 135 8.68 4.77 -12.47
C ILE A 135 9.37 3.54 -11.87
N CYS A 136 8.99 3.18 -10.65
CA CYS A 136 9.41 1.92 -10.03
C CYS A 136 8.36 0.86 -10.35
N PHE A 137 8.75 -0.24 -10.98
CA PHE A 137 7.81 -1.29 -11.33
C PHE A 137 8.13 -2.61 -10.63
N GLN A 138 7.06 -3.33 -10.28
CA GLN A 138 7.07 -4.70 -9.78
C GLN A 138 6.39 -5.60 -10.79
N GLU A 139 6.65 -6.90 -10.70
CA GLU A 139 6.13 -7.91 -11.62
C GLU A 139 6.36 -7.50 -13.09
N GLY A 140 7.60 -7.12 -13.39
CA GLY A 140 8.00 -6.71 -14.73
C GLY A 140 8.07 -7.89 -15.71
N GLU A 141 8.21 -7.59 -17.00
CA GLU A 141 8.37 -8.58 -18.04
C GLU A 141 9.76 -9.23 -17.98
N ALA A 142 9.81 -10.55 -17.93
CA ALA A 142 11.05 -11.31 -17.90
C ALA A 142 11.56 -11.72 -19.30
N ASN A 143 10.70 -11.68 -20.33
CA ASN A 143 11.08 -12.03 -21.70
C ASN A 143 11.87 -10.86 -22.33
N PRO A 144 13.14 -11.08 -22.74
CA PRO A 144 14.00 -10.03 -23.27
C PRO A 144 13.46 -9.33 -24.52
N ASP A 145 12.76 -10.07 -25.39
CA ASP A 145 12.24 -9.50 -26.64
C ASP A 145 11.02 -8.60 -26.38
N ASN A 146 10.17 -8.99 -25.43
CA ASN A 146 9.05 -8.16 -25.02
C ASN A 146 9.56 -6.92 -24.27
N LEU A 147 10.56 -7.09 -23.42
CA LEU A 147 11.15 -5.98 -22.68
C LEU A 147 11.74 -4.92 -23.64
N LYS A 148 12.48 -5.31 -24.67
CA LYS A 148 12.98 -4.41 -25.71
C LYS A 148 11.85 -3.63 -26.40
N LYS A 149 10.71 -4.26 -26.64
CA LYS A 149 9.54 -3.56 -27.22
C LYS A 149 8.99 -2.52 -26.26
N ILE A 150 8.91 -2.84 -24.96
CA ILE A 150 8.49 -1.90 -23.93
C ILE A 150 9.47 -0.74 -23.83
N GLU A 151 10.78 -1.05 -23.76
CA GLU A 151 11.85 -0.03 -23.74
C GLU A 151 11.75 0.93 -24.93
N SER A 152 11.56 0.40 -26.14
CA SER A 152 11.45 1.22 -27.35
C SER A 152 10.30 2.22 -27.31
N ARG A 153 9.27 1.97 -26.53
CA ARG A 153 8.11 2.86 -26.36
C ARG A 153 8.36 4.00 -25.39
N PHE A 154 9.24 3.78 -24.41
CA PHE A 154 9.68 4.85 -23.49
C PHE A 154 10.79 5.70 -24.10
N ALA A 155 11.50 5.20 -25.11
CA ALA A 155 12.70 5.83 -25.68
C ALA A 155 12.50 7.16 -26.42
N PRO A 156 11.32 7.57 -26.96
CA PRO A 156 11.29 8.69 -27.91
C PRO A 156 11.51 10.07 -27.28
N THR A 157 11.07 10.31 -26.03
CA THR A 157 11.27 11.65 -25.42
C THR A 157 10.62 11.78 -24.05
N PRO A 158 11.28 12.26 -23.03
CA PRO A 158 12.72 12.42 -22.86
C PRO A 158 13.43 11.08 -22.78
N THR A 159 14.74 11.04 -22.98
CA THR A 159 15.53 9.81 -22.87
C THR A 159 15.28 9.13 -21.53
N HIS A 160 14.82 7.90 -21.56
CA HIS A 160 14.61 7.12 -20.34
C HIS A 160 15.71 6.08 -20.21
N TYR A 161 16.16 5.92 -18.98
CA TYR A 161 17.09 4.87 -18.58
C TYR A 161 16.30 3.76 -17.90
N ILE A 162 16.49 2.52 -18.33
CA ILE A 162 15.78 1.39 -17.79
C ILE A 162 16.80 0.43 -17.19
N SER A 163 16.53 -0.01 -15.98
CA SER A 163 17.27 -1.08 -15.32
C SER A 163 16.29 -2.03 -14.65
N TYR A 164 16.55 -3.29 -14.75
CA TYR A 164 15.70 -4.35 -14.18
C TYR A 164 16.56 -5.55 -13.78
N GLU A 165 16.10 -6.24 -12.75
CA GLU A 165 16.69 -7.47 -12.26
C GLU A 165 15.61 -8.40 -11.73
N GLY A 166 15.89 -9.68 -11.77
CA GLY A 166 14.97 -10.67 -11.23
C GLY A 166 15.21 -12.05 -11.79
N THR A 167 14.32 -12.95 -11.43
CA THR A 167 14.24 -14.32 -11.97
C THR A 167 13.28 -14.33 -13.16
N GLN A 168 13.16 -15.50 -13.82
CA GLN A 168 12.22 -15.65 -14.94
C GLN A 168 10.75 -15.40 -14.59
N GLU A 169 10.41 -15.36 -13.31
CA GLU A 169 9.04 -15.24 -12.83
C GLU A 169 8.74 -13.87 -12.18
N GLU A 170 9.78 -13.16 -11.70
CA GLU A 170 9.57 -11.91 -10.97
C GLU A 170 10.69 -10.91 -11.26
N VAL A 171 10.37 -9.89 -12.02
CA VAL A 171 11.27 -8.81 -12.37
C VAL A 171 10.82 -7.54 -11.68
N VAL A 172 11.74 -6.88 -11.01
CA VAL A 172 11.58 -5.52 -10.47
C VAL A 172 12.53 -4.58 -11.19
N GLY A 173 12.15 -3.33 -11.33
CA GLY A 173 13.01 -2.40 -12.03
C GLY A 173 12.56 -0.95 -11.92
N ILE A 174 13.28 -0.13 -12.64
CA ILE A 174 13.08 1.32 -12.69
C ILE A 174 13.16 1.81 -14.14
N ILE A 175 12.28 2.75 -14.45
CA ILE A 175 12.36 3.60 -15.66
C ILE A 175 12.58 5.01 -15.16
N SER A 176 13.67 5.65 -15.58
CA SER A 176 14.09 6.94 -15.04
C SER A 176 14.43 7.92 -16.15
N ALA A 177 14.01 9.17 -16.01
CA ALA A 177 14.48 10.28 -16.83
C ALA A 177 15.94 10.67 -16.50
N TYR A 178 16.49 10.14 -15.40
CA TYR A 178 17.85 10.42 -14.95
C TYR A 178 18.75 9.21 -15.18
N PRO A 179 20.04 9.41 -15.55
CA PRO A 179 21.01 8.33 -15.71
C PRO A 179 21.12 7.48 -14.45
N ILE A 180 21.10 6.16 -14.62
CA ILE A 180 21.30 5.20 -13.54
C ILE A 180 22.80 5.01 -13.34
N LEU A 181 23.33 5.45 -12.19
CA LEU A 181 24.75 5.38 -11.85
C LEU A 181 25.12 4.03 -11.22
N GLU A 182 24.21 3.49 -10.42
CA GLU A 182 24.44 2.24 -9.69
C GLU A 182 23.12 1.53 -9.42
N GLN A 183 23.18 0.22 -9.47
CA GLN A 183 22.13 -0.68 -9.05
C GLN A 183 22.71 -1.64 -8.01
N LYS A 184 22.04 -1.79 -6.88
CA LYS A 184 22.50 -2.62 -5.78
C LYS A 184 21.38 -3.51 -5.28
N LEU A 185 21.63 -4.83 -5.25
CA LEU A 185 20.76 -5.76 -4.55
C LEU A 185 20.90 -5.52 -3.04
N ILE A 186 19.80 -5.21 -2.37
CA ILE A 186 19.72 -5.01 -0.91
C ILE A 186 19.41 -6.34 -0.24
N ILE A 187 18.36 -7.03 -0.71
CA ILE A 187 17.95 -8.32 -0.21
C ILE A 187 17.20 -9.10 -1.30
N ALA A 188 17.38 -10.42 -1.32
CA ALA A 188 16.61 -11.32 -2.18
C ALA A 188 16.12 -12.52 -1.37
N TYR A 189 14.90 -12.94 -1.67
CA TYR A 189 14.28 -14.20 -1.27
C TYR A 189 13.71 -14.88 -2.50
N PRO A 190 13.44 -16.21 -2.47
CA PRO A 190 12.71 -16.84 -3.56
C PRO A 190 11.40 -16.08 -3.85
N GLY A 191 11.28 -15.56 -5.06
CA GLY A 191 10.12 -14.83 -5.51
C GLY A 191 10.04 -13.34 -5.14
N ASN A 192 11.03 -12.76 -4.43
CA ASN A 192 11.02 -11.34 -4.05
C ASN A 192 12.43 -10.77 -3.94
N ALA A 193 12.61 -9.53 -4.39
CA ALA A 193 13.87 -8.82 -4.24
C ALA A 193 13.65 -7.32 -4.00
N ILE A 194 14.60 -6.71 -3.30
CA ILE A 194 14.68 -5.26 -3.11
C ILE A 194 15.99 -4.79 -3.71
N TYR A 195 15.89 -3.86 -4.64
CA TYR A 195 17.02 -3.18 -5.26
C TYR A 195 17.01 -1.70 -4.88
N GLY A 196 18.19 -1.15 -4.65
CA GLY A 196 18.43 0.29 -4.55
C GLY A 196 19.07 0.80 -5.83
N TYR A 197 18.69 2.01 -6.25
CA TYR A 197 19.21 2.66 -7.43
C TYR A 197 19.78 4.01 -7.06
N ARG A 198 20.97 4.34 -7.61
CA ARG A 198 21.55 5.67 -7.51
C ARG A 198 21.44 6.35 -8.86
N LEU A 199 20.82 7.52 -8.88
CA LEU A 199 20.50 8.26 -10.10
C LEU A 199 21.24 9.60 -10.13
N GLN A 200 21.64 10.03 -11.31
CA GLN A 200 22.25 11.35 -11.54
C GLN A 200 21.17 12.38 -11.81
N HIS A 201 20.75 13.09 -10.78
CA HIS A 201 19.88 14.25 -10.95
C HIS A 201 20.71 15.52 -11.20
N PRO A 202 20.23 16.53 -11.97
CA PRO A 202 20.97 17.78 -12.23
C PRO A 202 21.43 18.54 -10.97
N ARG A 203 20.80 18.28 -9.81
CA ARG A 203 21.13 18.93 -8.53
C ARG A 203 21.93 18.06 -7.58
N GLY A 204 22.33 16.87 -7.98
CA GLY A 204 23.04 15.90 -7.16
C GLY A 204 22.59 14.47 -7.41
N GLU A 205 22.93 13.58 -6.51
CA GLU A 205 22.56 12.17 -6.60
C GLU A 205 21.28 11.90 -5.80
N LEU A 206 20.42 11.02 -6.34
CA LEU A 206 19.24 10.46 -5.67
C LEU A 206 19.50 8.99 -5.35
N ILE A 207 19.04 8.53 -4.18
CA ILE A 207 19.14 7.13 -3.75
C ILE A 207 17.75 6.62 -3.37
#